data_d1ef12d35ccd146a67cae6ec3ff614e2
#
_entry.id   d1ef12d35ccd146a67cae6ec3ff614e2
#
_cell.length_a   1.000
_cell.length_b   1.000
_cell.length_c   1.000
_cell.angle_alpha   90.00
_cell.angle_beta   90.00
_cell.angle_gamma   90.00
#
_symmetry.space_group_name_H-M   'P 1'
#
loop_
_entity.id
_entity.type
_entity.pdbx_description
1 polymer ?
#
loop_
_entity_poly.entity_id
_entity_poly.type
_entity_poly.pdbx_seq_one_letter_code
_entity_poly.pdbx_strand_id
1 'polypeptide(L)'
;PLYSSAASDVYKRQLTAFVCDRDRILAVSGSGRRELTDRSISQPLEKLMEARKPYQSPGTPEKTLLPCEGAPRVLLCAAPVLAGGDVTGAVGLLTEDRAACPEDAQCKAVAVAAAFLAKQMEE
;
A
#
# COMPACT_ATOMS: atom_id res chain seq x y z
N PRO A 1 23.47 18.83 -11.32
CA PRO A 1 22.33 19.72 -11.17
C PRO A 1 21.48 19.34 -9.98
N LEU A 2 20.87 20.34 -9.38
CA LEU A 2 20.09 20.18 -8.17
C LEU A 2 18.95 19.18 -8.34
N TYR A 3 18.26 19.25 -9.43
CA TYR A 3 17.14 18.35 -9.64
C TYR A 3 17.59 16.91 -9.87
N SER A 4 18.79 16.69 -10.35
CA SER A 4 19.34 15.33 -10.48
C SER A 4 19.50 14.68 -9.12
N SER A 5 20.03 15.42 -8.14
CA SER A 5 20.16 14.90 -6.78
C SER A 5 18.81 14.63 -6.16
N ALA A 6 17.87 15.55 -6.35
CA ALA A 6 16.51 15.38 -5.86
C ALA A 6 15.82 14.18 -6.52
N ALA A 7 16.01 14.03 -7.84
CA ALA A 7 15.47 12.90 -8.57
C ALA A 7 16.07 11.58 -8.08
N SER A 8 17.38 11.58 -7.81
CA SER A 8 18.05 10.40 -7.29
C SER A 8 17.51 10.02 -5.91
N ASP A 9 17.26 11.01 -5.04
CA ASP A 9 16.68 10.75 -3.73
C ASP A 9 15.27 10.22 -3.84
N VAL A 10 14.47 10.79 -4.74
CA VAL A 10 13.11 10.31 -5.00
C VAL A 10 13.17 8.87 -5.49
N TYR A 11 14.10 8.54 -6.40
CA TYR A 11 14.26 7.17 -6.88
C TYR A 11 14.65 6.22 -5.78
N LYS A 12 15.59 6.61 -4.93
CA LYS A 12 16.04 5.77 -3.81
C LYS A 12 14.94 5.57 -2.78
N ARG A 13 14.06 6.56 -2.64
CA ARG A 13 12.94 6.53 -1.71
C ARG A 13 11.63 6.23 -2.42
N GLN A 14 11.73 5.83 -3.67
CA GLN A 14 10.55 5.58 -4.47
C GLN A 14 9.67 4.54 -3.79
N LEU A 15 8.46 4.93 -3.52
CA LEU A 15 7.49 4.06 -2.91
C LEU A 15 6.83 3.21 -3.99
N THR A 16 6.52 1.99 -3.63
CA THR A 16 5.75 1.11 -4.48
C THR A 16 4.29 1.23 -4.07
N ALA A 17 3.42 1.50 -5.03
CA ALA A 17 1.99 1.55 -4.78
C ALA A 17 1.36 0.24 -5.25
N PHE A 18 0.34 -0.22 -4.54
CA PHE A 18 -0.35 -1.45 -4.91
C PHE A 18 -1.85 -1.33 -4.71
N VAL A 19 -2.57 -2.15 -5.46
CA VAL A 19 -4.01 -2.35 -5.30
C VAL A 19 -4.23 -3.85 -5.18
N CYS A 20 -5.02 -4.27 -4.23
CA CYS A 20 -5.37 -5.69 -4.08
C CYS A 20 -6.87 -5.87 -3.95
N ASP A 21 -7.34 -7.07 -4.24
CA ASP A 21 -8.69 -7.48 -3.86
C ASP A 21 -8.58 -8.24 -2.53
N ARG A 22 -9.61 -9.01 -2.18
CA ARG A 22 -9.59 -9.74 -0.90
C ARG A 22 -8.71 -11.00 -0.93
N ASP A 23 -8.21 -11.37 -2.10
CA ASP A 23 -7.44 -12.60 -2.27
C ASP A 23 -6.00 -12.36 -2.68
N ARG A 24 -5.75 -11.40 -3.58
CA ARG A 24 -4.43 -11.23 -4.16
C ARG A 24 -4.16 -9.79 -4.60
N ILE A 25 -2.90 -9.52 -4.90
CA ILE A 25 -2.47 -8.22 -5.39
C ILE A 25 -2.80 -8.15 -6.89
N LEU A 26 -3.56 -7.11 -7.26
CA LEU A 26 -4.03 -6.95 -8.64
C LEU A 26 -3.09 -6.12 -9.48
N ALA A 27 -2.53 -5.07 -8.90
CA ALA A 27 -1.67 -4.14 -9.64
C ALA A 27 -0.62 -3.56 -8.71
N VAL A 28 0.56 -3.33 -9.27
CA VAL A 28 1.68 -2.73 -8.54
C VAL A 28 2.32 -1.70 -9.46
N SER A 29 2.63 -0.53 -8.91
CA SER A 29 3.34 0.53 -9.61
C SER A 29 4.63 0.81 -8.88
N GLY A 30 5.74 0.75 -9.59
CA GLY A 30 7.06 0.95 -9.01
C GLY A 30 7.87 -0.34 -8.98
N SER A 31 8.86 -0.37 -8.09
CA SER A 31 9.75 -1.54 -7.97
C SER A 31 9.01 -2.74 -7.37
N GLY A 32 9.41 -3.93 -7.78
CA GLY A 32 8.81 -5.16 -7.26
C GLY A 32 7.53 -5.59 -7.96
N ARG A 33 7.21 -4.94 -9.06
CA ARG A 33 5.98 -5.22 -9.81
C ARG A 33 5.83 -6.69 -10.17
N ARG A 34 6.89 -7.30 -10.72
CA ARG A 34 6.84 -8.70 -11.14
C ARG A 34 6.75 -9.66 -9.97
N GLU A 35 7.36 -9.27 -8.86
CA GLU A 35 7.44 -10.13 -7.68
C GLU A 35 6.15 -10.14 -6.87
N LEU A 36 5.37 -9.07 -6.95
CA LEU A 36 4.19 -8.89 -6.11
C LEU A 36 2.87 -9.10 -6.83
N THR A 37 2.82 -8.83 -8.15
CA THR A 37 1.57 -8.94 -8.91
C THR A 37 1.06 -10.40 -8.90
N ASP A 38 -0.23 -10.56 -8.67
CA ASP A 38 -0.92 -11.85 -8.59
C ASP A 38 -0.53 -12.72 -7.40
N ARG A 39 0.27 -12.19 -6.47
CA ARG A 39 0.58 -12.90 -5.23
C ARG A 39 -0.60 -12.83 -4.26
N SER A 40 -0.81 -13.89 -3.52
CA SER A 40 -1.83 -13.91 -2.47
C SER A 40 -1.47 -12.91 -1.37
N ILE A 41 -2.47 -12.19 -0.87
CA ILE A 41 -2.23 -11.23 0.20
C ILE A 41 -1.91 -11.97 1.50
N SER A 42 -1.20 -11.28 2.40
CA SER A 42 -0.87 -11.82 3.70
C SER A 42 -2.07 -11.79 4.64
N GLN A 43 -2.03 -12.60 5.70
CA GLN A 43 -3.06 -12.55 6.71
C GLN A 43 -3.14 -11.19 7.41
N PRO A 44 -2.02 -10.53 7.76
CA PRO A 44 -2.10 -9.20 8.32
C PRO A 44 -2.84 -8.21 7.44
N LEU A 45 -2.59 -8.25 6.12
CA LEU A 45 -3.29 -7.36 5.19
C LEU A 45 -4.79 -7.69 5.14
N GLU A 46 -5.13 -8.96 5.13
CA GLU A 46 -6.52 -9.39 5.17
C GLU A 46 -7.23 -8.88 6.43
N LYS A 47 -6.56 -8.95 7.57
CA LYS A 47 -7.11 -8.43 8.83
C LYS A 47 -7.30 -6.93 8.80
N LEU A 48 -6.39 -6.20 8.15
CA LEU A 48 -6.55 -4.75 7.98
C LEU A 48 -7.81 -4.42 7.20
N MET A 49 -8.06 -5.17 6.14
CA MET A 49 -9.26 -4.98 5.34
C MET A 49 -10.52 -5.30 6.15
N GLU A 50 -10.52 -6.36 6.91
CA GLU A 50 -11.65 -6.73 7.75
C GLU A 50 -11.95 -5.68 8.82
N ALA A 51 -10.90 -5.02 9.32
CA ALA A 51 -11.05 -3.95 10.30
C ALA A 51 -11.69 -2.70 9.71
N ARG A 52 -11.66 -2.55 8.38
CA ARG A 52 -12.24 -1.41 7.65
C ARG A 52 -11.66 -0.06 8.06
N LYS A 53 -10.43 -0.06 8.51
CA LYS A 53 -9.73 1.15 8.95
C LYS A 53 -8.45 1.35 8.15
N PRO A 54 -8.06 2.61 7.91
CA PRO A 54 -6.78 2.85 7.28
C PRO A 54 -5.64 2.43 8.20
N TYR A 55 -4.54 2.01 7.58
CA TYR A 55 -3.35 1.57 8.29
C TYR A 55 -2.21 2.55 8.05
N GLN A 56 -1.45 2.82 9.10
CA GLN A 56 -0.22 3.61 9.03
C GLN A 56 0.87 2.87 9.78
N SER A 57 2.03 2.74 9.13
CA SER A 57 3.15 2.09 9.79
C SER A 57 3.58 2.87 11.03
N PRO A 58 3.79 2.19 12.16
CA PRO A 58 4.23 2.88 13.38
C PRO A 58 5.70 3.29 13.36
N GLY A 59 6.45 2.93 12.31
CA GLY A 59 7.87 3.23 12.25
C GLY A 59 8.74 2.32 13.11
N THR A 60 8.17 1.24 13.61
CA THR A 60 8.87 0.25 14.43
C THR A 60 9.12 -0.99 13.58
N PRO A 61 10.39 -1.32 13.27
CA PRO A 61 10.68 -2.45 12.37
C PRO A 61 10.02 -3.77 12.75
N GLU A 62 9.88 -4.05 14.04
CA GLU A 62 9.29 -5.30 14.51
C GLU A 62 7.76 -5.34 14.33
N LYS A 63 7.13 -4.19 14.10
CA LYS A 63 5.69 -4.09 13.96
C LYS A 63 5.24 -3.82 12.53
N THR A 64 6.16 -3.97 11.57
CA THR A 64 5.80 -3.78 10.16
C THR A 64 5.00 -4.98 9.66
N LEU A 65 4.15 -4.72 8.67
CA LEU A 65 3.33 -5.76 8.05
C LEU A 65 3.75 -5.94 6.59
N LEU A 66 3.73 -7.17 6.12
CA LEU A 66 4.04 -7.48 4.73
C LEU A 66 2.75 -7.58 3.93
N PRO A 67 2.77 -7.14 2.64
CA PRO A 67 1.59 -7.27 1.78
C PRO A 67 1.33 -8.72 1.35
N CYS A 68 2.38 -9.51 1.24
CA CYS A 68 2.31 -10.94 0.97
C CYS A 68 3.51 -11.60 1.61
N GLU A 69 3.46 -12.93 1.75
CA GLU A 69 4.57 -13.65 2.36
C GLU A 69 5.84 -13.52 1.52
N GLY A 70 6.95 -13.27 2.19
CA GLY A 70 8.24 -13.15 1.54
C GLY A 70 8.44 -11.87 0.75
N ALA A 71 7.56 -10.89 0.92
CA ALA A 71 7.69 -9.61 0.20
C ALA A 71 8.94 -8.86 0.66
N PRO A 72 9.67 -8.25 -0.30
CA PRO A 72 10.88 -7.50 0.06
C PRO A 72 10.58 -6.13 0.68
N ARG A 73 9.31 -5.70 0.62
CA ARG A 73 8.88 -4.41 1.14
C ARG A 73 7.76 -4.59 2.14
N VAL A 74 7.62 -3.61 3.03
CA VAL A 74 6.58 -3.61 4.06
C VAL A 74 5.55 -2.54 3.78
N LEU A 75 4.38 -2.67 4.38
CA LEU A 75 3.31 -1.69 4.24
C LEU A 75 3.71 -0.38 4.94
N LEU A 76 3.68 0.71 4.19
CA LEU A 76 3.86 2.04 4.75
C LEU A 76 2.52 2.61 5.21
N CYS A 77 1.54 2.56 4.33
CA CYS A 77 0.16 2.93 4.66
C CYS A 77 -0.78 2.21 3.69
N ALA A 78 -2.01 2.05 4.10
CA ALA A 78 -3.01 1.38 3.29
C ALA A 78 -4.40 1.85 3.69
N ALA A 79 -5.33 1.82 2.75
CA ALA A 79 -6.73 2.14 3.03
C ALA A 79 -7.62 1.10 2.37
N PRO A 80 -8.66 0.63 3.06
CA PRO A 80 -9.57 -0.33 2.47
C PRO A 80 -10.46 0.34 1.43
N VAL A 81 -10.81 -0.40 0.39
CA VAL A 81 -11.76 0.05 -0.62
C VAL A 81 -13.14 -0.47 -0.20
N LEU A 82 -14.00 0.44 0.19
CA LEU A 82 -15.34 0.10 0.68
C LEU A 82 -16.38 0.48 -0.37
N ALA A 83 -16.97 -0.52 -0.99
CA ALA A 83 -18.00 -0.31 -2.01
C ALA A 83 -19.30 -0.95 -1.53
N GLY A 84 -20.35 -0.16 -1.49
CA GLY A 84 -21.66 -0.64 -1.03
C GLY A 84 -21.65 -1.15 0.40
N GLY A 85 -20.76 -0.65 1.25
CA GLY A 85 -20.63 -1.09 2.62
C GLY A 85 -19.73 -2.28 2.84
N ASP A 86 -19.28 -2.93 1.78
CA ASP A 86 -18.41 -4.11 1.87
C ASP A 86 -16.98 -3.79 1.47
N VAL A 87 -16.03 -4.46 2.11
CA VAL A 87 -14.62 -4.36 1.73
C VAL A 87 -14.39 -5.17 0.47
N THR A 88 -13.94 -4.51 -0.59
CA THR A 88 -13.63 -5.18 -1.86
C THR A 88 -12.14 -5.35 -2.09
N GLY A 89 -11.32 -4.61 -1.37
CA GLY A 89 -9.88 -4.68 -1.51
C GLY A 89 -9.20 -3.58 -0.71
N ALA A 90 -7.99 -3.25 -1.11
CA ALA A 90 -7.22 -2.20 -0.46
C ALA A 90 -6.25 -1.55 -1.44
N VAL A 91 -5.90 -0.31 -1.15
CA VAL A 91 -4.86 0.45 -1.85
C VAL A 91 -3.81 0.81 -0.82
N GLY A 92 -2.56 0.75 -1.18
CA GLY A 92 -1.53 1.11 -0.23
C GLY A 92 -0.20 1.43 -0.86
N LEU A 93 0.71 1.86 -0.01
CA LEU A 93 2.09 2.15 -0.36
C LEU A 93 3.00 1.19 0.40
N LEU A 94 4.07 0.78 -0.26
CA LEU A 94 5.07 -0.11 0.30
C LEU A 94 6.41 0.63 0.37
N THR A 95 7.23 0.29 1.36
CA THR A 95 8.55 0.88 1.52
C THR A 95 9.56 -0.21 1.85
N GLU A 96 10.82 0.03 1.48
CA GLU A 96 11.93 -0.83 1.87
C GLU A 96 12.40 -0.51 3.29
N ASP A 97 12.12 0.70 3.76
CA ASP A 97 12.56 1.16 5.07
C ASP A 97 11.52 0.80 6.14
N ARG A 98 11.85 -0.20 6.93
CA ARG A 98 10.95 -0.69 7.99
C ARG A 98 10.74 0.30 9.12
N ALA A 99 11.60 1.30 9.22
CA ALA A 99 11.49 2.34 10.23
C ALA A 99 10.76 3.58 9.72
N ALA A 100 10.32 3.57 8.46
CA ALA A 100 9.65 4.71 7.88
C ALA A 100 8.23 4.85 8.43
N CYS A 101 7.82 6.11 8.62
CA CYS A 101 6.44 6.46 8.92
C CYS A 101 5.84 7.16 7.71
N PRO A 102 4.56 6.97 7.41
CA PRO A 102 3.97 7.65 6.28
C PRO A 102 3.81 9.15 6.56
N GLU A 103 3.95 9.95 5.52
CA GLU A 103 3.63 11.37 5.60
C GLU A 103 2.12 11.56 5.49
N ASP A 104 1.63 12.65 6.04
CA ASP A 104 0.21 12.96 5.99
C ASP A 104 -0.31 13.02 4.55
N ALA A 105 0.46 13.61 3.64
CA ALA A 105 0.10 13.67 2.23
C ALA A 105 -0.01 12.27 1.60
N GLN A 106 0.84 11.35 2.01
CA GLN A 106 0.79 9.97 1.52
C GLN A 106 -0.46 9.26 2.01
N CYS A 107 -0.80 9.43 3.27
CA CYS A 107 -2.02 8.84 3.83
C CYS A 107 -3.27 9.38 3.15
N LYS A 108 -3.30 10.68 2.90
CA LYS A 108 -4.42 11.32 2.20
C LYS A 108 -4.54 10.83 0.77
N ALA A 109 -3.41 10.69 0.07
CA ALA A 109 -3.41 10.21 -1.31
C ALA A 109 -3.96 8.79 -1.39
N VAL A 110 -3.57 7.93 -0.47
CA VAL A 110 -4.06 6.55 -0.41
C VAL A 110 -5.56 6.53 -0.11
N ALA A 111 -6.01 7.36 0.82
CA ALA A 111 -7.42 7.44 1.17
C ALA A 111 -8.26 7.91 -0.01
N VAL A 112 -7.78 8.92 -0.75
CA VAL A 112 -8.48 9.42 -1.93
C VAL A 112 -8.53 8.37 -3.03
N ALA A 113 -7.43 7.65 -3.25
CA ALA A 113 -7.39 6.58 -4.24
C ALA A 113 -8.38 5.47 -3.89
N ALA A 114 -8.44 5.08 -2.62
CA ALA A 114 -9.38 4.06 -2.17
C ALA A 114 -10.83 4.52 -2.37
N ALA A 115 -11.13 5.77 -2.05
CA ALA A 115 -12.47 6.31 -2.24
C ALA A 115 -12.85 6.37 -3.72
N PHE A 116 -11.91 6.76 -4.58
CA PHE A 116 -12.13 6.78 -6.02
C PHE A 116 -12.47 5.40 -6.56
N LEU A 117 -11.68 4.40 -6.19
CA LEU A 117 -11.92 3.03 -6.62
C LEU A 117 -13.26 2.50 -6.11
N ALA A 118 -13.60 2.82 -4.87
CA ALA A 118 -14.89 2.42 -4.29
C ALA A 118 -16.05 2.97 -5.12
N LYS A 119 -15.95 4.23 -5.51
CA LYS A 119 -16.99 4.86 -6.30
C LYS A 119 -17.11 4.24 -7.69
N GLN A 120 -15.97 3.90 -8.31
CA GLN A 120 -15.99 3.23 -9.60
C GLN A 120 -16.68 1.86 -9.51
N MET A 121 -16.50 1.16 -8.41
CA MET A 121 -17.07 -0.17 -8.23
C MET A 121 -18.56 -0.14 -7.92
N GLU A 122 -19.08 0.98 -7.45
CA GLU A 122 -20.51 1.15 -7.17
C GLU A 122 -21.33 1.51 -8.41
N GLU A 123 -20.67 1.86 -9.49
CA GLU A 123 -21.36 2.18 -10.75
C GLU A 123 -21.76 0.92 -11.54
#